data_d4eb49f8cdf2367809aebfbb41247390
#
_entry.id   d4eb49f8cdf2367809aebfbb41247390
#
_cell.length_a   1.000
_cell.length_b   1.000
_cell.length_c   1.000
_cell.angle_alpha   90.00
_cell.angle_beta   90.00
_cell.angle_gamma   90.00
#
_symmetry.space_group_name_H-M   'P 1'
#
loop_
_entity.id
_entity.type
_entity.pdbx_description
1 polymer ?
#
loop_
_entity_poly.entity_id
_entity_poly.type
_entity_poly.pdbx_seq_one_letter_code
_entity_poly.pdbx_strand_id
1 'polypeptide(L)'
;MLLLARPRTFRESNALEALKAVTEIDGADLVRRARAGDGAAWEDIVSAFSRRIFNLAYRFTSSVDAAEDLTQDVFIRVYRSLDQYDSKQGDLANWLMRLARNLIIDDYRHRQRNPQNTMADAVDDHQYHLRAGGSSAHKEMERKELASQVQEGIDKLPDDLRTCVILRDIEELTYQEIVDVLKIPEGTVKSRINRGRIELAKVLRRMRVVTI
;
A
#
# COMPACT_ATOMS: atom_id res chain seq x y z
N MET A 1 17.52 9.73 42.36
CA MET A 1 17.51 10.88 41.44
C MET A 1 17.32 10.38 40.03
N LEU A 2 16.15 10.51 39.63
CA LEU A 2 15.43 10.47 38.38
C LEU A 2 16.30 10.71 37.13
N LEU A 3 16.21 9.81 36.14
CA LEU A 3 16.21 10.24 34.75
C LEU A 3 15.23 9.36 33.94
N LEU A 4 14.20 9.98 33.54
CA LEU A 4 13.04 9.63 32.75
C LEU A 4 13.38 8.93 31.42
N ALA A 5 12.88 7.72 31.26
CA ALA A 5 12.64 7.11 29.96
C ALA A 5 11.51 7.90 29.26
N ARG A 6 11.80 8.56 28.14
CA ARG A 6 10.79 9.19 27.28
C ARG A 6 10.02 8.12 26.52
N PRO A 7 8.69 8.18 26.48
CA PRO A 7 7.89 7.18 25.80
C PRO A 7 8.00 7.30 24.25
N ARG A 8 8.06 6.13 23.63
CA ARG A 8 8.09 5.91 22.16
C ARG A 8 6.83 6.35 21.41
N THR A 9 5.91 7.05 22.03
CA THR A 9 4.60 7.47 21.49
C THR A 9 4.66 8.65 20.53
N PHE A 10 5.82 9.32 20.39
CA PHE A 10 5.94 10.55 19.60
C PHE A 10 5.98 10.32 18.06
N ARG A 11 6.33 9.13 17.59
CA ARG A 11 6.40 8.84 16.14
C ARG A 11 5.10 8.37 15.52
N GLU A 12 4.18 7.84 16.30
CA GLU A 12 2.90 7.29 15.79
C GLU A 12 1.83 8.37 15.65
N SER A 13 1.81 9.34 16.56
CA SER A 13 0.99 10.54 16.44
C SER A 13 1.36 11.35 15.20
N ASN A 14 2.64 11.39 14.86
CA ASN A 14 3.17 12.20 13.77
C ASN A 14 2.73 11.73 12.37
N ALA A 15 2.52 10.44 12.14
CA ALA A 15 2.12 9.93 10.82
C ALA A 15 0.61 10.16 10.54
N LEU A 16 -0.24 10.05 11.57
CA LEU A 16 -1.67 10.37 11.45
C LEU A 16 -1.91 11.89 11.42
N GLU A 17 -1.09 12.64 12.18
CA GLU A 17 -1.08 14.10 12.13
C GLU A 17 -0.46 14.61 10.83
N ALA A 18 0.59 13.97 10.30
CA ALA A 18 1.14 14.29 8.99
C ALA A 18 0.14 13.99 7.86
N LEU A 19 -0.63 12.90 7.94
CA LEU A 19 -1.69 12.60 6.97
C LEU A 19 -2.85 13.60 7.09
N LYS A 20 -3.21 14.02 8.30
CA LYS A 20 -4.18 15.10 8.55
C LYS A 20 -3.62 16.45 8.12
N ALA A 21 -2.35 16.71 8.41
CA ALA A 21 -1.69 17.95 7.99
C ALA A 21 -1.57 18.04 6.46
N VAL A 22 -1.35 16.94 5.74
CA VAL A 22 -1.36 16.92 4.26
C VAL A 22 -2.79 17.03 3.71
N THR A 23 -3.82 16.68 4.49
CA THR A 23 -5.23 16.94 4.13
C THR A 23 -5.65 18.38 4.50
N GLU A 24 -4.97 19.00 5.47
CA GLU A 24 -5.18 20.42 5.88
C GLU A 24 -4.19 21.39 5.19
N ILE A 25 -2.99 20.93 4.83
CA ILE A 25 -2.04 21.70 4.00
C ILE A 25 -2.44 21.46 2.54
N ASP A 26 -2.70 22.54 1.84
CA ASP A 26 -2.98 22.50 0.40
C ASP A 26 -1.91 21.66 -0.34
N GLY A 27 -2.27 20.46 -0.79
CA GLY A 27 -1.36 19.57 -1.51
C GLY A 27 -0.77 20.24 -2.76
N ALA A 28 -1.45 21.24 -3.31
CA ALA A 28 -0.94 22.08 -4.40
C ALA A 28 0.19 22.99 -3.91
N ASP A 29 0.13 23.50 -2.68
CA ASP A 29 1.23 24.28 -2.10
C ASP A 29 2.47 23.42 -1.86
N LEU A 30 2.32 22.23 -1.31
CA LEU A 30 3.44 21.30 -1.13
C LEU A 30 4.12 20.97 -2.45
N VAL A 31 3.35 20.65 -3.48
CA VAL A 31 3.91 20.37 -4.81
C VAL A 31 4.59 21.61 -5.40
N ARG A 32 4.00 22.78 -5.27
CA ARG A 32 4.61 24.05 -5.75
C ARG A 32 5.97 24.31 -5.08
N ARG A 33 6.06 24.13 -3.76
CA ARG A 33 7.31 24.28 -2.99
C ARG A 33 8.34 23.22 -3.36
N ALA A 34 7.94 21.96 -3.46
CA ALA A 34 8.83 20.86 -3.86
C ALA A 34 9.40 21.08 -5.28
N ARG A 35 8.59 21.58 -6.23
CA ARG A 35 9.05 21.98 -7.57
C ARG A 35 10.05 23.12 -7.52
N ALA A 36 9.92 24.03 -6.57
CA ALA A 36 10.86 25.14 -6.35
C ALA A 36 12.16 24.68 -5.66
N GLY A 37 12.34 23.40 -5.35
CA GLY A 37 13.53 22.86 -4.71
C GLY A 37 13.48 22.89 -3.18
N ASP A 38 12.32 23.13 -2.56
CA ASP A 38 12.14 23.05 -1.11
C ASP A 38 12.18 21.58 -0.66
N GLY A 39 13.34 21.17 -0.11
CA GLY A 39 13.56 19.82 0.40
C GLY A 39 12.60 19.45 1.53
N ALA A 40 12.21 20.40 2.40
CA ALA A 40 11.28 20.13 3.49
C ALA A 40 9.88 19.77 2.96
N ALA A 41 9.40 20.47 1.93
CA ALA A 41 8.12 20.12 1.29
C ALA A 41 8.16 18.73 0.63
N TRP A 42 9.30 18.32 0.08
CA TRP A 42 9.48 16.96 -0.43
C TRP A 42 9.50 15.92 0.69
N GLU A 43 10.21 16.16 1.80
CA GLU A 43 10.22 15.29 2.97
C GLU A 43 8.82 15.10 3.57
N ASP A 44 8.01 16.16 3.61
CA ASP A 44 6.62 16.10 4.05
C ASP A 44 5.79 15.17 3.15
N ILE A 45 5.94 15.26 1.83
CA ILE A 45 5.27 14.36 0.87
C ILE A 45 5.71 12.92 1.12
N VAL A 46 7.02 12.66 1.21
CA VAL A 46 7.56 11.31 1.45
C VAL A 46 7.04 10.76 2.77
N SER A 47 7.12 11.53 3.85
CA SER A 47 6.66 11.11 5.19
C SER A 47 5.17 10.75 5.22
N ALA A 48 4.34 11.53 4.54
CA ALA A 48 2.89 11.32 4.51
C ALA A 48 2.48 10.04 3.75
N PHE A 49 3.20 9.69 2.69
CA PHE A 49 2.77 8.62 1.78
C PHE A 49 3.58 7.33 1.89
N SER A 50 4.79 7.33 2.48
CA SER A 50 5.70 6.17 2.53
C SER A 50 5.02 4.91 3.05
N ARG A 51 4.33 5.01 4.18
CA ARG A 51 3.67 3.87 4.80
C ARG A 51 2.57 3.28 3.92
N ARG A 52 1.79 4.14 3.26
CA ARG A 52 0.68 3.71 2.40
C ARG A 52 1.20 3.01 1.14
N ILE A 53 2.25 3.58 0.53
CA ILE A 53 2.89 3.00 -0.66
C ILE A 53 3.56 1.67 -0.30
N PHE A 54 4.33 1.63 0.79
CA PHE A 54 4.96 0.41 1.27
C PHE A 54 3.94 -0.71 1.52
N ASN A 55 2.85 -0.41 2.23
CA ASN A 55 1.81 -1.39 2.49
C ASN A 55 1.19 -1.94 1.19
N LEU A 56 0.95 -1.06 0.20
CA LEU A 56 0.46 -1.49 -1.11
C LEU A 56 1.48 -2.38 -1.81
N ALA A 57 2.76 -1.98 -1.88
CA ALA A 57 3.83 -2.77 -2.48
C ALA A 57 3.97 -4.14 -1.81
N TYR A 58 3.96 -4.18 -0.47
CA TYR A 58 4.05 -5.42 0.30
C TYR A 58 2.90 -6.39 0.01
N ARG A 59 1.68 -5.91 -0.24
CA ARG A 59 0.55 -6.78 -0.63
C ARG A 59 0.75 -7.50 -1.95
N PHE A 60 1.54 -6.93 -2.85
CA PHE A 60 1.86 -7.54 -4.13
C PHE A 60 3.14 -8.38 -4.10
N THR A 61 4.11 -8.01 -3.29
CA THR A 61 5.43 -8.66 -3.27
C THR A 61 5.59 -9.71 -2.19
N SER A 62 4.86 -9.57 -1.07
CA SER A 62 5.01 -10.38 0.16
C SER A 62 6.46 -10.42 0.69
N SER A 63 7.29 -9.47 0.27
CA SER A 63 8.69 -9.31 0.66
C SER A 63 8.92 -7.87 1.11
N VAL A 64 9.58 -7.71 2.26
CA VAL A 64 9.93 -6.40 2.83
C VAL A 64 10.88 -5.67 1.91
N ASP A 65 11.98 -6.32 1.52
CA ASP A 65 13.01 -5.73 0.68
C ASP A 65 12.44 -5.28 -0.67
N ALA A 66 11.65 -6.15 -1.33
CA ALA A 66 11.01 -5.81 -2.58
C ALA A 66 9.96 -4.68 -2.43
N ALA A 67 9.28 -4.60 -1.29
CA ALA A 67 8.34 -3.51 -1.01
C ALA A 67 9.06 -2.18 -0.73
N GLU A 68 10.21 -2.21 -0.07
CA GLU A 68 11.06 -1.04 0.16
C GLU A 68 11.62 -0.51 -1.16
N ASP A 69 12.17 -1.38 -2.00
CA ASP A 69 12.68 -1.02 -3.33
C ASP A 69 11.59 -0.38 -4.20
N LEU A 70 10.42 -1.01 -4.29
CA LEU A 70 9.29 -0.46 -5.02
C LEU A 70 8.80 0.86 -4.45
N THR A 71 8.85 1.03 -3.13
CA THR A 71 8.50 2.30 -2.49
C THR A 71 9.46 3.42 -2.91
N GLN A 72 10.76 3.14 -2.97
CA GLN A 72 11.76 4.08 -3.47
C GLN A 72 11.52 4.42 -4.94
N ASP A 73 11.29 3.42 -5.79
CA ASP A 73 11.00 3.60 -7.21
C ASP A 73 9.76 4.46 -7.45
N VAL A 74 8.71 4.25 -6.64
CA VAL A 74 7.51 5.10 -6.66
C VAL A 74 7.87 6.55 -6.36
N PHE A 75 8.63 6.83 -5.31
CA PHE A 75 9.01 8.22 -4.98
C PHE A 75 9.91 8.86 -6.02
N ILE A 76 10.83 8.11 -6.61
CA ILE A 76 11.64 8.59 -7.75
C ILE A 76 10.70 8.96 -8.93
N ARG A 77 9.73 8.13 -9.22
CA ARG A 77 8.74 8.38 -10.28
C ARG A 77 7.87 9.58 -9.96
N VAL A 78 7.37 9.70 -8.74
CA VAL A 78 6.58 10.85 -8.26
C VAL A 78 7.38 12.14 -8.42
N TYR A 79 8.63 12.17 -7.93
CA TYR A 79 9.50 13.34 -8.02
C TYR A 79 9.69 13.81 -9.47
N ARG A 80 9.99 12.87 -10.37
CA ARG A 80 10.16 13.15 -11.82
C ARG A 80 8.86 13.57 -12.52
N SER A 81 7.72 13.26 -11.93
CA SER A 81 6.40 13.56 -12.50
C SER A 81 5.66 14.69 -11.79
N LEU A 82 6.30 15.36 -10.80
CA LEU A 82 5.66 16.46 -10.07
C LEU A 82 5.10 17.53 -10.99
N ASP A 83 5.79 17.84 -12.09
CA ASP A 83 5.35 18.85 -13.07
C ASP A 83 4.04 18.47 -13.79
N GLN A 84 3.67 17.20 -13.77
CA GLN A 84 2.44 16.71 -14.37
C GLN A 84 1.23 16.78 -13.41
N TYR A 85 1.48 17.08 -12.12
CA TYR A 85 0.37 17.23 -11.17
C TYR A 85 -0.39 18.52 -11.43
N ASP A 86 -1.70 18.42 -11.56
CA ASP A 86 -2.61 19.55 -11.70
C ASP A 86 -3.71 19.44 -10.62
N SER A 87 -3.70 20.38 -9.69
CA SER A 87 -4.67 20.43 -8.58
C SER A 87 -6.12 20.60 -9.02
N LYS A 88 -6.36 21.06 -10.27
CA LYS A 88 -7.70 21.13 -10.86
C LYS A 88 -8.27 19.77 -11.23
N GLN A 89 -7.42 18.77 -11.40
CA GLN A 89 -7.79 17.41 -11.78
C GLN A 89 -7.94 16.45 -10.58
N GLY A 90 -7.67 16.94 -9.37
CA GLY A 90 -7.81 16.18 -8.13
C GLY A 90 -6.74 16.46 -7.10
N ASP A 91 -6.91 15.89 -5.93
CA ASP A 91 -5.97 16.07 -4.84
C ASP A 91 -4.65 15.30 -5.07
N LEU A 92 -3.60 15.73 -4.34
CA LEU A 92 -2.28 15.14 -4.40
C LEU A 92 -2.29 13.65 -4.04
N ALA A 93 -3.09 13.25 -3.05
CA ALA A 93 -3.14 11.88 -2.59
C ALA A 93 -3.67 10.92 -3.67
N ASN A 94 -4.74 11.31 -4.36
CA ASN A 94 -5.31 10.52 -5.45
C ASN A 94 -4.35 10.43 -6.64
N TRP A 95 -3.72 11.53 -7.02
CA TRP A 95 -2.74 11.56 -8.10
C TRP A 95 -1.53 10.68 -7.80
N LEU A 96 -0.94 10.83 -6.62
CA LEU A 96 0.25 10.10 -6.18
C LEU A 96 -0.05 8.60 -6.06
N MET A 97 -1.16 8.23 -5.40
CA MET A 97 -1.54 6.83 -5.24
C MET A 97 -1.90 6.17 -6.58
N ARG A 98 -2.38 6.92 -7.58
CA ARG A 98 -2.57 6.42 -8.94
C ARG A 98 -1.24 6.06 -9.59
N LEU A 99 -0.21 6.91 -9.45
CA LEU A 99 1.14 6.61 -9.94
C LEU A 99 1.73 5.38 -9.22
N ALA A 100 1.60 5.32 -7.90
CA ALA A 100 2.07 4.20 -7.10
C ALA A 100 1.43 2.88 -7.55
N ARG A 101 0.11 2.84 -7.66
CA ARG A 101 -0.62 1.63 -8.11
C ARG A 101 -0.17 1.17 -9.49
N ASN A 102 -0.08 2.09 -10.44
CA ASN A 102 0.35 1.74 -11.81
C ASN A 102 1.74 1.11 -11.80
N LEU A 103 2.72 1.73 -11.13
CA LEU A 103 4.10 1.23 -11.08
C LEU A 103 4.16 -0.14 -10.40
N ILE A 104 3.54 -0.30 -9.23
CA ILE A 104 3.56 -1.54 -8.46
C ILE A 104 2.90 -2.69 -9.25
N ILE A 105 1.77 -2.43 -9.91
CA ILE A 105 1.07 -3.44 -10.72
C ILE A 105 1.86 -3.81 -11.97
N ASP A 106 2.51 -2.83 -12.62
CA ASP A 106 3.34 -3.07 -13.80
C ASP A 106 4.57 -3.91 -13.42
N ASP A 107 5.24 -3.60 -12.30
CA ASP A 107 6.34 -4.41 -11.76
C ASP A 107 5.88 -5.83 -11.42
N TYR A 108 4.76 -5.96 -10.69
CA TYR A 108 4.19 -7.26 -10.35
C TYR A 108 3.92 -8.11 -11.60
N ARG A 109 3.31 -7.53 -12.63
CA ARG A 109 3.06 -8.22 -13.91
C ARG A 109 4.35 -8.60 -14.62
N HIS A 110 5.37 -7.74 -14.56
CA HIS A 110 6.67 -8.01 -15.16
C HIS A 110 7.35 -9.21 -14.47
N ARG A 111 7.35 -9.26 -13.14
CA ARG A 111 7.89 -10.39 -12.36
C ARG A 111 7.18 -11.69 -12.68
N GLN A 112 5.85 -11.67 -12.80
CA GLN A 112 5.06 -12.85 -13.14
C GLN A 112 5.36 -13.40 -14.56
N ARG A 113 5.73 -12.53 -15.49
CA ARG A 113 6.12 -12.97 -16.86
C ARG A 113 7.54 -13.50 -16.93
N ASN A 114 8.41 -13.12 -16.01
CA ASN A 114 9.81 -13.47 -15.97
C ASN A 114 10.22 -14.08 -14.61
N PRO A 115 9.76 -15.29 -14.26
CA PRO A 115 10.01 -15.88 -12.94
C PRO A 115 11.49 -16.13 -12.63
N GLN A 116 12.36 -16.21 -13.66
CA GLN A 116 13.80 -16.45 -13.49
C GLN A 116 14.55 -15.27 -12.85
N ASN A 117 13.99 -14.07 -12.85
CA ASN A 117 14.56 -12.89 -12.16
C ASN A 117 14.10 -12.75 -10.70
N THR A 118 13.28 -13.68 -10.21
CA THR A 118 12.71 -13.66 -8.86
C THR A 118 13.37 -14.69 -7.93
N MET A 119 14.64 -15.02 -8.15
CA MET A 119 15.45 -15.67 -7.12
C MET A 119 15.94 -14.62 -6.12
N ALA A 120 15.00 -13.99 -5.43
CA ALA A 120 15.26 -13.26 -4.21
C ALA A 120 14.44 -13.95 -3.11
N ASP A 121 15.17 -14.60 -2.26
CA ASP A 121 14.85 -15.17 -0.98
C ASP A 121 13.46 -14.83 -0.43
N ALA A 122 12.59 -15.83 -0.42
CA ALA A 122 11.49 -15.88 0.51
C ALA A 122 12.09 -16.05 1.92
N VAL A 123 12.70 -15.02 2.44
CA VAL A 123 13.01 -14.91 3.85
C VAL A 123 11.71 -14.60 4.54
N ASP A 124 11.29 -15.57 5.32
CA ASP A 124 10.15 -15.59 6.21
C ASP A 124 10.33 -14.52 7.29
N ASP A 125 10.10 -13.25 6.95
CA ASP A 125 10.04 -12.18 7.94
C ASP A 125 8.63 -11.59 8.01
N HIS A 126 7.74 -12.38 8.63
CA HIS A 126 6.36 -11.98 8.94
C HIS A 126 6.25 -10.86 10.00
N GLN A 127 7.32 -10.11 10.26
CA GLN A 127 7.37 -9.10 11.33
C GLN A 127 7.13 -7.66 10.88
N TYR A 128 6.82 -7.39 9.60
CA TYR A 128 6.52 -6.02 9.22
C TYR A 128 5.07 -5.67 9.55
N HIS A 129 4.92 -5.06 10.70
CA HIS A 129 3.67 -4.77 11.36
C HIS A 129 2.95 -3.57 10.74
N LEU A 130 1.76 -3.79 10.25
CA LEU A 130 0.74 -2.75 10.08
C LEU A 130 0.49 -2.11 11.47
N ARG A 131 1.22 -1.06 11.81
CA ARG A 131 0.99 -0.34 13.07
C ARG A 131 -0.25 0.53 12.93
N ALA A 132 -1.38 0.02 13.39
CA ALA A 132 -2.54 0.83 13.70
C ALA A 132 -2.41 1.32 15.15
N GLY A 133 -2.55 2.63 15.38
CA GLY A 133 -2.39 3.22 16.68
C GLY A 133 -3.53 2.84 17.65
N GLY A 134 -3.19 2.71 18.92
CA GLY A 134 -4.09 3.00 20.04
C GLY A 134 -5.09 1.93 20.44
N SER A 135 -4.66 0.66 20.61
CA SER A 135 -5.47 -0.31 21.34
C SER A 135 -4.58 -1.12 22.30
N SER A 136 -5.20 -1.76 23.30
CA SER A 136 -4.49 -2.66 24.23
C SER A 136 -3.52 -3.57 23.46
N ALA A 137 -2.29 -3.76 23.95
CA ALA A 137 -1.23 -4.54 23.30
C ALA A 137 -1.71 -5.92 22.81
N HIS A 138 -2.64 -6.55 23.52
CA HIS A 138 -3.24 -7.82 23.15
C HIS A 138 -4.10 -7.71 21.87
N LYS A 139 -4.97 -6.70 21.77
CA LYS A 139 -5.80 -6.47 20.57
C LYS A 139 -4.97 -6.06 19.36
N GLU A 140 -3.83 -5.42 19.59
CA GLU A 140 -2.92 -5.06 18.51
C GLU A 140 -2.19 -6.29 17.98
N MET A 141 -1.81 -7.21 18.86
CA MET A 141 -1.22 -8.50 18.50
C MET A 141 -2.20 -9.38 17.72
N GLU A 142 -3.46 -9.51 18.16
CA GLU A 142 -4.51 -10.22 17.44
C GLU A 142 -4.76 -9.65 16.05
N ARG A 143 -4.79 -8.32 15.92
CA ARG A 143 -4.94 -7.66 14.61
C ARG A 143 -3.77 -7.92 13.66
N LYS A 144 -2.56 -7.95 14.19
CA LYS A 144 -1.35 -8.25 13.41
C LYS A 144 -1.39 -9.68 12.90
N GLU A 145 -1.71 -10.62 13.77
CA GLU A 145 -1.84 -12.02 13.42
C GLU A 145 -2.92 -12.22 12.34
N LEU A 146 -4.09 -11.61 12.52
CA LEU A 146 -5.15 -11.66 11.52
C LEU A 146 -4.72 -11.04 10.18
N ALA A 147 -4.02 -9.91 10.21
CA ALA A 147 -3.52 -9.25 9.00
C ALA A 147 -2.50 -10.13 8.25
N SER A 148 -1.59 -10.79 8.99
CA SER A 148 -0.64 -11.75 8.43
C SER A 148 -1.35 -12.95 7.80
N GLN A 149 -2.32 -13.53 8.48
CA GLN A 149 -3.11 -14.65 7.98
C GLN A 149 -3.92 -14.28 6.72
N VAL A 150 -4.48 -13.07 6.68
CA VAL A 150 -5.18 -12.56 5.49
C VAL A 150 -4.20 -12.35 4.33
N GLN A 151 -3.00 -11.80 4.59
CA GLN A 151 -1.95 -11.66 3.57
C GLN A 151 -1.54 -13.01 2.99
N GLU A 152 -1.26 -14.01 3.85
CA GLU A 152 -0.96 -15.38 3.42
C GLU A 152 -2.10 -15.98 2.57
N GLY A 153 -3.36 -15.69 2.94
CA GLY A 153 -4.52 -16.09 2.15
C GLY A 153 -4.56 -15.44 0.77
N ILE A 154 -4.23 -14.15 0.69
CA ILE A 154 -4.13 -13.39 -0.57
C ILE A 154 -3.02 -13.95 -1.46
N ASP A 155 -1.89 -14.33 -0.89
CA ASP A 155 -0.73 -14.86 -1.63
C ASP A 155 -1.02 -16.23 -2.29
N LYS A 156 -1.99 -16.95 -1.76
CA LYS A 156 -2.45 -18.24 -2.35
C LYS A 156 -3.47 -18.06 -3.48
N LEU A 157 -3.92 -16.84 -3.76
CA LEU A 157 -4.82 -16.59 -4.87
C LEU A 157 -4.06 -16.59 -6.22
N PRO A 158 -4.70 -17.04 -7.31
CA PRO A 158 -4.24 -16.76 -8.67
C PRO A 158 -4.05 -15.27 -8.89
N ASP A 159 -2.99 -14.88 -9.60
CA ASP A 159 -2.54 -13.49 -9.74
C ASP A 159 -3.59 -12.52 -10.24
N ASP A 160 -4.39 -12.93 -11.21
CA ASP A 160 -5.46 -12.13 -11.77
C ASP A 160 -6.64 -11.90 -10.79
N LEU A 161 -6.89 -12.86 -9.92
CA LEU A 161 -7.88 -12.74 -8.85
C LEU A 161 -7.32 -11.92 -7.69
N ARG A 162 -6.06 -12.20 -7.30
CA ARG A 162 -5.33 -11.46 -6.25
C ARG A 162 -5.34 -9.97 -6.54
N THR A 163 -4.89 -9.57 -7.72
CA THR A 163 -4.84 -8.17 -8.13
C THR A 163 -6.21 -7.49 -8.01
N CYS A 164 -7.27 -8.13 -8.50
CA CYS A 164 -8.61 -7.55 -8.44
C CYS A 164 -9.14 -7.43 -7.02
N VAL A 165 -8.87 -8.40 -6.14
CA VAL A 165 -9.26 -8.38 -4.71
C VAL A 165 -8.50 -7.27 -3.98
N ILE A 166 -7.18 -7.16 -4.15
CA ILE A 166 -6.39 -6.10 -3.53
C ILE A 166 -6.94 -4.73 -3.92
N LEU A 167 -7.13 -4.48 -5.21
CA LEU A 167 -7.58 -3.19 -5.70
C LEU A 167 -9.01 -2.84 -5.23
N ARG A 168 -9.91 -3.83 -5.14
CA ARG A 168 -11.30 -3.58 -4.75
C ARG A 168 -11.50 -3.54 -3.23
N ASP A 169 -10.97 -4.53 -2.51
CA ASP A 169 -11.34 -4.77 -1.12
C ASP A 169 -10.36 -4.14 -0.12
N ILE A 170 -9.16 -3.81 -0.57
CA ILE A 170 -8.14 -3.18 0.26
C ILE A 170 -7.89 -1.73 -0.13
N GLU A 171 -7.74 -1.46 -1.43
CA GLU A 171 -7.56 -0.10 -1.96
C GLU A 171 -8.90 0.63 -2.22
N GLU A 172 -10.02 -0.05 -2.04
CA GLU A 172 -11.38 0.49 -2.13
C GLU A 172 -11.72 1.13 -3.49
N LEU A 173 -11.00 0.78 -4.56
CA LEU A 173 -11.23 1.33 -5.89
C LEU A 173 -12.61 0.94 -6.43
N THR A 174 -13.22 1.84 -7.17
CA THR A 174 -14.43 1.55 -7.95
C THR A 174 -14.12 0.57 -9.10
N TYR A 175 -15.13 -0.07 -9.65
CA TYR A 175 -14.95 -0.94 -10.81
C TYR A 175 -14.33 -0.20 -11.99
N GLN A 176 -14.74 1.06 -12.21
CA GLN A 176 -14.21 1.87 -13.31
C GLN A 176 -12.72 2.18 -13.11
N GLU A 177 -12.31 2.57 -11.92
CA GLU A 177 -10.89 2.80 -11.61
C GLU A 177 -10.06 1.53 -11.80
N ILE A 178 -10.60 0.35 -11.46
CA ILE A 178 -9.92 -0.93 -11.69
C ILE A 178 -9.82 -1.22 -13.20
N VAL A 179 -10.87 -0.95 -13.97
CA VAL A 179 -10.84 -1.02 -15.45
C VAL A 179 -9.73 -0.13 -16.00
N ASP A 180 -9.62 1.10 -15.51
CA ASP A 180 -8.64 2.08 -15.98
C ASP A 180 -7.20 1.67 -15.64
N VAL A 181 -6.99 1.04 -14.47
CA VAL A 181 -5.68 0.54 -14.05
C VAL A 181 -5.31 -0.76 -14.77
N LEU A 182 -6.24 -1.73 -14.84
CA LEU A 182 -5.95 -3.05 -15.37
C LEU A 182 -6.11 -3.16 -16.88
N LYS A 183 -6.81 -2.20 -17.51
CA LYS A 183 -7.13 -2.21 -18.94
C LYS A 183 -7.87 -3.47 -19.39
N ILE A 184 -8.82 -3.94 -18.59
CA ILE A 184 -9.67 -5.11 -18.85
C ILE A 184 -11.15 -4.70 -18.76
N PRO A 185 -12.08 -5.43 -19.45
CA PRO A 185 -13.50 -5.11 -19.40
C PRO A 185 -14.09 -5.18 -17.98
N GLU A 186 -15.06 -4.31 -17.67
CA GLU A 186 -15.72 -4.24 -16.38
C GLU A 186 -16.35 -5.58 -15.95
N GLY A 187 -16.96 -6.31 -16.89
CA GLY A 187 -17.50 -7.65 -16.62
C GLY A 187 -16.42 -8.63 -16.15
N THR A 188 -15.19 -8.51 -16.70
CA THR A 188 -14.04 -9.30 -16.28
C THR A 188 -13.60 -8.90 -14.87
N VAL A 189 -13.56 -7.60 -14.56
CA VAL A 189 -13.26 -7.10 -13.21
C VAL A 189 -14.23 -7.67 -12.19
N LYS A 190 -15.56 -7.54 -12.46
CA LYS A 190 -16.61 -8.04 -11.56
C LYS A 190 -16.49 -9.55 -11.33
N SER A 191 -16.28 -10.32 -12.39
CA SER A 191 -16.16 -11.77 -12.30
C SER A 191 -14.92 -12.20 -11.52
N ARG A 192 -13.76 -11.54 -11.74
CA ARG A 192 -12.52 -11.82 -11.03
C ARG A 192 -12.62 -11.49 -9.54
N ILE A 193 -13.22 -10.34 -9.19
CA ILE A 193 -13.47 -9.98 -7.78
C ILE A 193 -14.33 -11.02 -7.10
N ASN A 194 -15.46 -11.40 -7.71
CA ASN A 194 -16.36 -12.40 -7.12
C ASN A 194 -15.67 -13.76 -6.94
N ARG A 195 -14.98 -14.26 -7.95
CA ARG A 195 -14.21 -15.50 -7.87
C ARG A 195 -13.08 -15.40 -6.85
N GLY A 196 -12.36 -14.29 -6.80
CA GLY A 196 -11.28 -14.06 -5.86
C GLY A 196 -11.75 -14.08 -4.41
N ARG A 197 -12.90 -13.45 -4.12
CA ARG A 197 -13.52 -13.50 -2.77
C ARG A 197 -13.92 -14.92 -2.37
N ILE A 198 -14.48 -15.70 -3.31
CA ILE A 198 -14.85 -17.11 -3.06
C ILE A 198 -13.60 -17.94 -2.76
N GLU A 199 -12.55 -17.82 -3.57
CA GLU A 199 -11.31 -18.56 -3.37
C GLU A 199 -10.60 -18.12 -2.07
N LEU A 200 -10.54 -16.82 -1.78
CA LEU A 200 -9.97 -16.31 -0.52
C LEU A 200 -10.73 -16.87 0.69
N ALA A 201 -12.06 -16.87 0.65
CA ALA A 201 -12.86 -17.44 1.73
C ALA A 201 -12.57 -18.93 1.93
N LYS A 202 -12.36 -19.72 0.85
CA LYS A 202 -11.96 -21.12 0.95
C LYS A 202 -10.60 -21.30 1.59
N VAL A 203 -9.62 -20.46 1.19
CA VAL A 203 -8.26 -20.48 1.74
C VAL A 203 -8.30 -20.15 3.24
N LEU A 204 -8.93 -19.05 3.63
CA LEU A 204 -9.02 -18.61 5.02
C LEU A 204 -9.74 -19.62 5.92
N ARG A 205 -10.77 -20.32 5.41
CA ARG A 205 -11.40 -21.43 6.13
C ARG A 205 -10.45 -22.60 6.36
N ARG A 206 -9.66 -23.00 5.35
CA ARG A 206 -8.66 -24.06 5.50
C ARG A 206 -7.58 -23.70 6.52
N MET A 207 -7.21 -22.43 6.58
CA MET A 207 -6.27 -21.89 7.57
C MET A 207 -6.89 -21.72 8.96
N ARG A 208 -8.18 -21.97 9.14
CA ARG A 208 -8.96 -21.77 10.39
C ARG A 208 -8.99 -20.32 10.87
N VAL A 209 -8.81 -19.38 9.98
CA VAL A 209 -8.87 -17.93 10.27
C VAL A 209 -10.32 -17.46 10.45
N VAL A 210 -11.25 -18.10 9.77
CA VAL A 210 -12.69 -17.79 9.83
C VAL A 210 -13.45 -19.06 10.22
N THR A 211 -14.07 -19.03 11.39
CA THR A 211 -15.06 -20.04 11.83
C THR A 211 -16.44 -19.45 11.52
N ILE A 212 -17.25 -20.16 10.73
CA ILE A 212 -18.68 -19.87 10.52
C ILE A 212 -19.46 -20.88 11.32
#